data_e775e04c5eb56e3bb55f22215997d555
#
_entry.id   e775e04c5eb56e3bb55f22215997d555
#
_cell.length_a   1.000
_cell.length_b   1.000
_cell.length_c   1.000
_cell.angle_alpha   90.00
_cell.angle_beta   90.00
_cell.angle_gamma   90.00
#
_symmetry.space_group_name_H-M   'P 1'
#
loop_
_entity.id
_entity.type
_entity.pdbx_description
1 polymer ?
#
loop_
_entity_poly.entity_id
_entity_poly.type
_entity_poly.pdbx_seq_one_letter_code
_entity_poly.pdbx_strand_id
1 'polypeptide(L)'
;LRGYTQLVQGKKVGLITNQTGKNAAGQTTIDLLYAHPDVNLVALFSPEHGIRGVVEAGEHVDDGKDSGTGLPIHSLYGGSHRPDAKVLAQLDVLIYDIQDVGSRAYTYIWTLAEALAAAGEQHKTVIVLDRPNPLAGGVIDGPVTHDGWDSFLGLYPIPRVYGTTPGEIGRYFNAVHKLKCRLIVIPMAGYRRSMTYDQTGLNWIGPSPNIPSVNSAICFAATGTIGTLG
;
A
#
# COMPACT_ATOMS: atom_id res chain seq x y z
N LEU A 1 -8.65 -9.52 9.21
CA LEU A 1 -9.83 -10.11 8.51
C LEU A 1 -10.89 -10.73 9.42
N ARG A 2 -10.73 -10.72 10.76
CA ARG A 2 -11.80 -11.18 11.67
C ARG A 2 -13.11 -10.47 11.34
N GLY A 3 -14.20 -11.23 11.04
CA GLY A 3 -15.49 -10.70 10.61
C GLY A 3 -15.61 -10.34 9.12
N TYR A 4 -14.56 -10.56 8.31
CA TYR A 4 -14.55 -10.24 6.88
C TYR A 4 -14.09 -11.40 5.99
N THR A 5 -13.95 -12.61 6.54
CA THR A 5 -13.47 -13.80 5.82
C THR A 5 -14.37 -14.13 4.63
N GLN A 6 -15.69 -13.88 4.74
CA GLN A 6 -16.64 -14.06 3.64
C GLN A 6 -16.30 -13.25 2.38
N LEU A 7 -15.48 -12.21 2.48
CA LEU A 7 -15.06 -11.44 1.31
C LEU A 7 -14.04 -12.18 0.43
N VAL A 8 -13.32 -13.17 1.00
CA VAL A 8 -12.24 -13.90 0.35
C VAL A 8 -12.45 -15.40 0.29
N GLN A 9 -13.44 -15.93 1.02
CA GLN A 9 -13.74 -17.36 1.04
C GLN A 9 -14.07 -17.91 -0.34
N GLY A 10 -13.39 -18.99 -0.73
CA GLY A 10 -13.56 -19.64 -2.04
C GLY A 10 -12.95 -18.87 -3.22
N LYS A 11 -12.20 -17.78 -2.96
CA LYS A 11 -11.60 -16.93 -3.99
C LYS A 11 -10.10 -17.09 -4.06
N LYS A 12 -9.54 -16.94 -5.26
CA LYS A 12 -8.10 -16.81 -5.48
C LYS A 12 -7.66 -15.39 -5.11
N VAL A 13 -6.81 -15.31 -4.09
CA VAL A 13 -6.38 -14.03 -3.49
C VAL A 13 -4.95 -13.70 -3.88
N GLY A 14 -4.71 -12.48 -4.34
CA GLY A 14 -3.40 -11.87 -4.41
C GLY A 14 -3.21 -10.89 -3.24
N LEU A 15 -1.99 -10.70 -2.77
CA LEU A 15 -1.67 -9.78 -1.69
C LEU A 15 -0.55 -8.83 -2.09
N ILE A 16 -0.83 -7.53 -2.11
CA ILE A 16 0.18 -6.46 -2.19
C ILE A 16 0.58 -6.12 -0.77
N THR A 17 1.83 -6.34 -0.41
CA THR A 17 2.34 -6.09 0.94
C THR A 17 3.86 -5.97 0.97
N ASN A 18 4.38 -5.58 2.12
CA ASN A 18 5.79 -5.60 2.46
C ASN A 18 5.98 -5.94 3.95
N GLN A 19 7.17 -5.70 4.51
CA GLN A 19 7.49 -5.96 5.92
C GLN A 19 6.59 -5.24 6.92
N THR A 20 5.88 -4.18 6.50
CA THR A 20 4.97 -3.42 7.38
C THR A 20 3.61 -4.12 7.56
N GLY A 21 3.26 -5.05 6.65
CA GLY A 21 2.04 -5.85 6.70
C GLY A 21 2.05 -6.84 7.87
N LYS A 22 1.89 -6.33 9.10
CA LYS A 22 1.85 -7.14 10.34
C LYS A 22 0.69 -6.73 11.24
N ASN A 23 0.24 -7.69 12.04
CA ASN A 23 -0.69 -7.43 13.13
C ASN A 23 0.05 -6.94 14.40
N ALA A 24 -0.70 -6.60 15.45
CA ALA A 24 -0.13 -6.13 16.73
C ALA A 24 0.75 -7.20 17.44
N ALA A 25 0.59 -8.47 17.11
CA ALA A 25 1.43 -9.57 17.62
C ALA A 25 2.69 -9.80 16.79
N GLY A 26 2.94 -8.98 15.75
CA GLY A 26 4.11 -9.09 14.88
C GLY A 26 4.00 -10.17 13.80
N GLN A 27 2.87 -10.87 13.68
CA GLN A 27 2.65 -11.86 12.63
C GLN A 27 2.38 -11.18 11.30
N THR A 28 2.99 -11.68 10.22
CA THR A 28 2.84 -11.08 8.90
C THR A 28 1.47 -11.38 8.30
N THR A 29 0.96 -10.48 7.51
CA THR A 29 -0.30 -10.69 6.76
C THR A 29 -0.16 -11.86 5.77
N ILE A 30 1.04 -12.08 5.22
CA ILE A 30 1.34 -13.23 4.37
C ILE A 30 1.05 -14.52 5.13
N ASP A 31 1.70 -14.73 6.29
CA ASP A 31 1.57 -15.96 7.07
C ASP A 31 0.12 -16.16 7.56
N LEU A 32 -0.52 -15.07 8.01
CA LEU A 32 -1.91 -15.12 8.48
C LEU A 32 -2.91 -15.52 7.40
N LEU A 33 -2.75 -15.02 6.17
CA LEU A 33 -3.62 -15.36 5.06
C LEU A 33 -3.31 -16.76 4.52
N TYR A 34 -2.02 -17.10 4.43
CA TYR A 34 -1.58 -18.42 3.92
C TYR A 34 -2.01 -19.58 4.82
N ALA A 35 -1.95 -19.38 6.14
CA ALA A 35 -2.35 -20.39 7.11
C ALA A 35 -3.87 -20.46 7.34
N HIS A 36 -4.65 -19.51 6.82
CA HIS A 36 -6.09 -19.47 7.08
C HIS A 36 -6.85 -20.46 6.19
N PRO A 37 -7.63 -21.42 6.74
CA PRO A 37 -8.25 -22.49 5.96
C PRO A 37 -9.24 -22.04 4.88
N ASP A 38 -9.87 -20.88 5.06
CA ASP A 38 -10.86 -20.34 4.12
C ASP A 38 -10.24 -19.37 3.08
N VAL A 39 -8.90 -19.16 3.10
CA VAL A 39 -8.22 -18.23 2.21
C VAL A 39 -7.31 -18.99 1.25
N ASN A 40 -7.52 -18.80 -0.03
CA ASN A 40 -6.65 -19.34 -1.07
C ASN A 40 -5.71 -18.21 -1.58
N LEU A 41 -4.63 -17.95 -0.81
CA LEU A 41 -3.59 -17.01 -1.21
C LEU A 41 -2.72 -17.68 -2.28
N VAL A 42 -2.63 -17.08 -3.49
CA VAL A 42 -1.96 -17.70 -4.65
C VAL A 42 -0.83 -16.84 -5.22
N ALA A 43 -0.76 -15.55 -4.91
CA ALA A 43 0.28 -14.66 -5.41
C ALA A 43 0.56 -13.52 -4.43
N LEU A 44 1.80 -13.08 -4.39
CA LEU A 44 2.27 -11.91 -3.66
C LEU A 44 2.73 -10.84 -4.65
N PHE A 45 2.55 -9.58 -4.28
CA PHE A 45 3.01 -8.43 -5.07
C PHE A 45 3.86 -7.53 -4.17
N SER A 46 5.05 -7.22 -4.64
CA SER A 46 6.05 -6.47 -3.90
C SER A 46 6.16 -5.04 -4.40
N PRO A 47 5.97 -4.02 -3.53
CA PRO A 47 6.21 -2.62 -3.90
C PRO A 47 7.71 -2.29 -3.93
N GLU A 48 8.04 -0.99 -4.09
CA GLU A 48 9.39 -0.47 -3.84
C GLU A 48 9.95 -0.99 -2.50
N HIS A 49 11.24 -1.17 -2.42
CA HIS A 49 12.00 -1.77 -1.31
C HIS A 49 11.82 -3.28 -1.14
N GLY A 50 11.00 -3.94 -1.96
CA GLY A 50 10.80 -5.38 -1.91
C GLY A 50 9.88 -5.85 -0.78
N ILE A 51 9.52 -7.13 -0.81
CA ILE A 51 8.58 -7.70 0.16
C ILE A 51 9.13 -7.76 1.60
N ARG A 52 10.46 -7.67 1.75
CA ARG A 52 11.16 -7.64 3.05
C ARG A 52 11.66 -6.26 3.43
N GLY A 53 11.50 -5.24 2.55
CA GLY A 53 11.85 -3.84 2.82
C GLY A 53 13.34 -3.57 2.94
N VAL A 54 14.18 -4.34 2.27
CA VAL A 54 15.66 -4.26 2.37
C VAL A 54 16.34 -3.68 1.13
N VAL A 55 15.59 -3.47 0.05
CA VAL A 55 16.09 -2.89 -1.20
C VAL A 55 16.12 -1.37 -1.05
N GLU A 56 17.21 -0.74 -1.51
CA GLU A 56 17.38 0.71 -1.44
C GLU A 56 16.37 1.46 -2.34
N ALA A 57 16.17 2.74 -2.05
CA ALA A 57 15.24 3.58 -2.81
C ALA A 57 15.66 3.70 -4.28
N GLY A 58 14.72 3.49 -5.19
CA GLY A 58 14.97 3.56 -6.63
C GLY A 58 15.61 2.32 -7.26
N GLU A 59 16.04 1.35 -6.47
CA GLU A 59 16.59 0.11 -7.00
C GLU A 59 15.51 -0.82 -7.52
N HIS A 60 15.86 -1.61 -8.54
CA HIS A 60 14.97 -2.58 -9.15
C HIS A 60 14.60 -3.70 -8.16
N VAL A 61 13.33 -4.08 -8.16
CA VAL A 61 12.82 -5.22 -7.39
C VAL A 61 12.44 -6.33 -8.37
N ASP A 62 13.09 -7.47 -8.27
CA ASP A 62 12.85 -8.61 -9.15
C ASP A 62 11.66 -9.46 -8.70
N ASP A 63 11.08 -10.19 -9.66
CA ASP A 63 10.16 -11.27 -9.38
C ASP A 63 10.89 -12.42 -8.68
N GLY A 64 10.15 -13.17 -7.86
CA GLY A 64 10.75 -14.25 -7.09
C GLY A 64 9.74 -15.22 -6.48
N LYS A 65 10.18 -15.92 -5.44
CA LYS A 65 9.32 -16.76 -4.61
C LYS A 65 9.53 -16.42 -3.13
N ASP A 66 8.45 -16.36 -2.39
CA ASP A 66 8.54 -16.20 -0.94
C ASP A 66 9.09 -17.46 -0.29
N SER A 67 10.14 -17.31 0.51
CA SER A 67 10.85 -18.43 1.14
C SER A 67 10.01 -19.19 2.17
N GLY A 68 9.02 -18.54 2.78
CA GLY A 68 8.17 -19.13 3.80
C GLY A 68 7.01 -19.93 3.22
N THR A 69 6.39 -19.43 2.16
CA THR A 69 5.17 -20.01 1.58
C THR A 69 5.38 -20.68 0.23
N GLY A 70 6.50 -20.38 -0.46
CA GLY A 70 6.77 -20.83 -1.82
C GLY A 70 5.93 -20.08 -2.90
N LEU A 71 5.09 -19.13 -2.51
CA LEU A 71 4.24 -18.39 -3.43
C LEU A 71 5.06 -17.50 -4.37
N PRO A 72 4.62 -17.29 -5.62
CA PRO A 72 5.24 -16.35 -6.53
C PRO A 72 5.11 -14.92 -5.98
N ILE A 73 6.19 -14.15 -6.10
CA ILE A 73 6.26 -12.71 -5.84
C ILE A 73 6.39 -12.00 -7.18
N HIS A 74 5.46 -11.11 -7.47
CA HIS A 74 5.49 -10.24 -8.65
C HIS A 74 5.89 -8.83 -8.23
N SER A 75 6.91 -8.28 -8.87
CA SER A 75 7.37 -6.93 -8.59
C SER A 75 6.40 -5.88 -9.16
N LEU A 76 6.13 -4.86 -8.35
CA LEU A 76 5.44 -3.63 -8.74
C LEU A 76 6.40 -2.43 -8.74
N TYR A 77 7.73 -2.71 -8.79
CA TYR A 77 8.73 -1.66 -8.83
C TYR A 77 9.95 -2.10 -9.67
N GLY A 78 9.98 -1.62 -10.90
CA GLY A 78 10.98 -1.99 -11.90
C GLY A 78 10.47 -1.71 -13.30
N GLY A 79 10.31 -2.75 -14.11
CA GLY A 79 9.80 -2.61 -15.49
C GLY A 79 8.34 -2.16 -15.59
N SER A 80 7.54 -2.37 -14.54
CA SER A 80 6.15 -1.90 -14.42
C SER A 80 5.84 -1.59 -12.97
N HIS A 81 4.97 -0.58 -12.77
CA HIS A 81 4.39 -0.25 -11.46
C HIS A 81 2.98 -0.82 -11.29
N ARG A 82 2.50 -1.56 -12.29
CA ARG A 82 1.15 -2.14 -12.32
C ARG A 82 1.21 -3.65 -12.19
N PRO A 83 0.26 -4.27 -11.49
CA PRO A 83 0.08 -5.71 -11.56
C PRO A 83 -0.13 -6.18 -13.00
N ASP A 84 0.60 -7.21 -13.40
CA ASP A 84 0.48 -7.78 -14.75
C ASP A 84 -0.94 -8.29 -15.00
N ALA A 85 -1.46 -7.99 -16.18
CA ALA A 85 -2.83 -8.32 -16.56
C ALA A 85 -3.11 -9.82 -16.57
N LYS A 86 -2.12 -10.65 -16.96
CA LYS A 86 -2.25 -12.11 -17.01
C LYS A 86 -2.26 -12.70 -15.61
N VAL A 87 -1.51 -12.10 -14.68
CA VAL A 87 -1.52 -12.51 -13.25
C VAL A 87 -2.84 -12.12 -12.62
N LEU A 88 -3.30 -10.87 -12.80
CA LEU A 88 -4.60 -10.41 -12.30
C LEU A 88 -5.77 -11.23 -12.83
N ALA A 89 -5.73 -11.67 -14.10
CA ALA A 89 -6.77 -12.52 -14.68
C ALA A 89 -6.99 -13.81 -13.90
N GLN A 90 -5.96 -14.33 -13.23
CA GLN A 90 -6.02 -15.55 -12.43
C GLN A 90 -6.55 -15.32 -11.01
N LEU A 91 -6.73 -14.07 -10.58
CA LEU A 91 -7.20 -13.69 -9.25
C LEU A 91 -8.68 -13.30 -9.29
N ASP A 92 -9.35 -13.48 -8.14
CA ASP A 92 -10.69 -12.96 -7.90
C ASP A 92 -10.64 -11.67 -7.07
N VAL A 93 -9.67 -11.60 -6.15
CA VAL A 93 -9.52 -10.49 -5.19
C VAL A 93 -8.05 -10.14 -5.03
N LEU A 94 -7.76 -8.85 -4.97
CA LEU A 94 -6.45 -8.32 -4.62
C LEU A 94 -6.55 -7.61 -3.26
N ILE A 95 -5.75 -8.02 -2.29
CA ILE A 95 -5.66 -7.35 -0.98
C ILE A 95 -4.47 -6.40 -1.00
N TYR A 96 -4.62 -5.23 -0.41
CA TYR A 96 -3.55 -4.26 -0.17
C TYR A 96 -3.37 -4.06 1.33
N ASP A 97 -2.14 -4.29 1.83
CA ASP A 97 -1.77 -4.12 3.24
C ASP A 97 -0.36 -3.58 3.38
N ILE A 98 -0.20 -2.26 3.34
CA ILE A 98 1.08 -1.55 3.47
C ILE A 98 0.89 -0.32 4.34
N GLN A 99 1.84 -0.06 5.26
CA GLN A 99 1.92 1.19 6.01
C GLN A 99 2.56 2.27 5.13
N ASP A 100 1.81 3.31 4.83
CA ASP A 100 2.32 4.50 4.14
C ASP A 100 2.87 5.54 5.12
N VAL A 101 3.57 6.57 4.60
CA VAL A 101 4.20 7.62 5.41
C VAL A 101 3.43 8.96 5.41
N GLY A 102 2.35 9.07 4.65
CA GLY A 102 1.50 10.28 4.62
C GLY A 102 2.02 11.41 3.70
N SER A 103 3.07 11.15 2.93
CA SER A 103 3.66 12.12 1.98
C SER A 103 3.52 11.64 0.53
N ARG A 104 3.05 12.53 -0.36
CA ARG A 104 2.86 12.26 -1.80
C ARG A 104 4.12 11.73 -2.48
N ALA A 105 5.29 12.18 -2.08
CA ALA A 105 6.56 11.75 -2.67
C ALA A 105 6.94 10.30 -2.32
N TYR A 106 6.15 9.62 -1.47
CA TYR A 106 6.36 8.22 -1.13
C TYR A 106 5.48 7.32 -2.02
N THR A 107 6.04 6.24 -2.56
CA THR A 107 5.47 5.50 -3.70
C THR A 107 4.29 4.60 -3.38
N TYR A 108 4.03 4.28 -2.12
CA TYR A 108 3.05 3.24 -1.78
C TYR A 108 1.61 3.59 -2.13
N ILE A 109 1.21 4.86 -1.97
CA ILE A 109 -0.13 5.28 -2.42
C ILE A 109 -0.27 5.21 -3.96
N TRP A 110 0.83 5.36 -4.69
CA TRP A 110 0.82 5.24 -6.15
C TRP A 110 0.78 3.77 -6.58
N THR A 111 1.46 2.88 -5.86
CA THR A 111 1.27 1.43 -5.99
C THR A 111 -0.21 1.04 -5.79
N LEU A 112 -0.89 1.63 -4.79
CA LEU A 112 -2.33 1.43 -4.60
C LEU A 112 -3.14 1.97 -5.77
N ALA A 113 -2.84 3.18 -6.25
CA ALA A 113 -3.53 3.80 -7.38
C ALA A 113 -3.44 2.94 -8.65
N GLU A 114 -2.23 2.46 -8.97
CA GLU A 114 -2.01 1.58 -10.12
C GLU A 114 -2.68 0.21 -9.97
N ALA A 115 -2.69 -0.34 -8.75
CA ALA A 115 -3.41 -1.57 -8.46
C ALA A 115 -4.93 -1.41 -8.63
N LEU A 116 -5.50 -0.26 -8.20
CA LEU A 116 -6.91 0.06 -8.41
C LEU A 116 -7.25 0.23 -9.89
N ALA A 117 -6.39 0.91 -10.66
CA ALA A 117 -6.58 1.10 -12.09
C ALA A 117 -6.56 -0.25 -12.83
N ALA A 118 -5.53 -1.07 -12.60
CA ALA A 118 -5.40 -2.39 -13.22
C ALA A 118 -6.55 -3.33 -12.84
N ALA A 119 -6.96 -3.33 -11.56
CA ALA A 119 -8.09 -4.14 -11.09
C ALA A 119 -9.43 -3.66 -11.67
N GLY A 120 -9.62 -2.35 -11.84
CA GLY A 120 -10.81 -1.78 -12.45
C GLY A 120 -10.98 -2.17 -13.91
N GLU A 121 -9.89 -2.14 -14.69
CA GLU A 121 -9.86 -2.57 -16.10
C GLU A 121 -10.25 -4.05 -16.26
N GLN A 122 -9.95 -4.88 -15.27
CA GLN A 122 -10.25 -6.32 -15.27
C GLN A 122 -11.44 -6.72 -14.40
N HIS A 123 -12.21 -5.74 -13.93
CA HIS A 123 -13.38 -5.96 -13.08
C HIS A 123 -13.09 -6.78 -11.81
N LYS A 124 -11.89 -6.66 -11.25
CA LYS A 124 -11.48 -7.33 -10.01
C LYS A 124 -11.85 -6.50 -8.80
N THR A 125 -11.93 -7.17 -7.65
CA THR A 125 -12.15 -6.50 -6.37
C THR A 125 -10.81 -6.21 -5.70
N VAL A 126 -10.62 -4.98 -5.20
CA VAL A 126 -9.51 -4.63 -4.31
C VAL A 126 -10.04 -4.46 -2.89
N ILE A 127 -9.37 -5.08 -1.93
CA ILE A 127 -9.64 -4.91 -0.50
C ILE A 127 -8.43 -4.22 0.13
N VAL A 128 -8.63 -3.03 0.67
CA VAL A 128 -7.59 -2.31 1.44
C VAL A 128 -7.79 -2.63 2.92
N LEU A 129 -6.77 -3.20 3.55
CA LEU A 129 -6.67 -3.27 5.01
C LEU A 129 -6.11 -1.93 5.48
N ASP A 130 -6.99 -1.07 5.99
CA ASP A 130 -6.64 0.32 6.24
C ASP A 130 -5.61 0.46 7.38
N ARG A 131 -4.75 1.48 7.27
CA ARG A 131 -3.69 1.78 8.23
C ARG A 131 -3.67 3.27 8.56
N PRO A 132 -3.18 3.65 9.77
CA PRO A 132 -3.15 5.05 10.16
C PRO A 132 -2.19 5.86 9.30
N ASN A 133 -2.55 7.12 9.06
CA ASN A 133 -1.59 8.09 8.52
C ASN A 133 -0.67 8.55 9.65
N PRO A 134 0.66 8.37 9.57
CA PRO A 134 1.58 8.73 10.66
C PRO A 134 1.72 10.23 10.88
N LEU A 135 1.34 11.05 9.89
CA LEU A 135 1.33 12.51 10.00
C LEU A 135 0.02 13.06 10.59
N ALA A 136 -0.86 12.20 11.08
CA ALA A 136 -2.23 12.46 11.49
C ALA A 136 -3.17 12.85 10.32
N GLY A 137 -4.43 12.40 10.41
CA GLY A 137 -5.42 12.58 9.35
C GLY A 137 -6.00 14.00 9.23
N GLY A 138 -5.60 14.93 10.10
CA GLY A 138 -6.04 16.33 10.06
C GLY A 138 -5.05 17.28 9.37
N VAL A 139 -3.86 16.81 9.00
CA VAL A 139 -2.80 17.65 8.42
C VAL A 139 -2.83 17.52 6.90
N ILE A 140 -3.16 18.60 6.22
CA ILE A 140 -3.08 18.74 4.76
C ILE A 140 -2.22 19.96 4.48
N ASP A 141 -1.11 19.78 3.73
CA ASP A 141 -0.15 20.86 3.50
C ASP A 141 0.69 20.61 2.24
N GLY A 142 1.33 21.71 1.79
CA GLY A 142 2.23 21.75 0.64
C GLY A 142 1.52 21.77 -0.71
N PRO A 143 2.29 22.00 -1.79
CA PRO A 143 1.74 22.22 -3.11
C PRO A 143 1.12 20.94 -3.69
N VAL A 144 0.09 21.13 -4.51
CA VAL A 144 -0.46 20.11 -5.40
C VAL A 144 0.43 20.00 -6.64
N THR A 145 0.52 18.80 -7.23
CA THR A 145 1.22 18.60 -8.50
C THR A 145 0.52 19.41 -9.59
N HIS A 146 1.29 20.16 -10.40
CA HIS A 146 0.76 20.87 -11.56
C HIS A 146 0.60 19.93 -12.75
N ASP A 147 -0.31 20.26 -13.64
CA ASP A 147 -0.55 19.54 -14.89
C ASP A 147 0.76 19.45 -15.71
N GLY A 148 1.01 18.29 -16.27
CA GLY A 148 2.24 18.01 -17.06
C GLY A 148 3.48 17.65 -16.26
N TRP A 149 3.37 17.55 -14.92
CA TRP A 149 4.43 17.08 -14.02
C TRP A 149 4.12 15.71 -13.40
N ASP A 150 3.27 14.94 -14.10
CA ASP A 150 2.88 13.61 -13.64
C ASP A 150 4.08 12.66 -13.66
N SER A 151 4.25 11.92 -12.61
CA SER A 151 5.30 10.91 -12.46
C SER A 151 4.84 9.84 -11.48
N PHE A 152 5.59 8.76 -11.32
CA PHE A 152 5.29 7.76 -10.29
C PHE A 152 5.42 8.31 -8.86
N LEU A 153 5.96 9.51 -8.66
CA LEU A 153 5.96 10.23 -7.38
C LEU A 153 4.79 11.24 -7.27
N GLY A 154 3.85 11.22 -8.21
CA GLY A 154 2.73 12.13 -8.25
C GLY A 154 1.81 11.89 -9.45
N LEU A 155 1.20 10.69 -9.54
CA LEU A 155 0.28 10.32 -10.62
C LEU A 155 -0.97 11.18 -10.68
N TYR A 156 -1.40 11.70 -9.53
CA TYR A 156 -2.62 12.52 -9.43
C TYR A 156 -2.37 13.78 -8.61
N PRO A 157 -3.09 14.87 -8.91
CA PRO A 157 -2.93 16.17 -8.25
C PRO A 157 -3.49 16.12 -6.82
N ILE A 158 -2.64 15.78 -5.87
CA ILE A 158 -2.93 15.83 -4.43
C ILE A 158 -1.88 16.69 -3.70
N PRO A 159 -2.20 17.26 -2.52
CA PRO A 159 -1.24 17.98 -1.69
C PRO A 159 -0.04 17.10 -1.32
N ARG A 160 1.11 17.73 -1.01
CA ARG A 160 2.31 17.00 -0.58
C ARG A 160 2.07 16.16 0.68
N VAL A 161 1.41 16.73 1.68
CA VAL A 161 0.87 16.04 2.85
C VAL A 161 -0.64 15.97 2.65
N TYR A 162 -1.16 14.77 2.43
CA TYR A 162 -2.53 14.59 1.93
C TYR A 162 -3.56 14.27 3.02
N GLY A 163 -3.15 14.02 4.26
CA GLY A 163 -4.02 13.95 5.43
C GLY A 163 -5.07 12.83 5.44
N THR A 164 -4.90 11.77 4.62
CA THR A 164 -5.85 10.66 4.55
C THR A 164 -5.16 9.33 4.84
N THR A 165 -5.94 8.31 5.20
CA THR A 165 -5.46 6.93 5.27
C THR A 165 -5.33 6.31 3.87
N PRO A 166 -4.60 5.19 3.68
CA PRO A 166 -4.56 4.45 2.42
C PRO A 166 -5.95 4.10 1.90
N GLY A 167 -6.87 3.70 2.77
CA GLY A 167 -8.25 3.39 2.39
C GLY A 167 -9.03 4.61 1.91
N GLU A 168 -8.83 5.76 2.54
CA GLU A 168 -9.48 7.02 2.16
C GLU A 168 -8.94 7.56 0.85
N ILE A 169 -7.61 7.60 0.67
CA ILE A 169 -7.01 8.08 -0.58
C ILE A 169 -7.34 7.13 -1.74
N GLY A 170 -7.40 5.82 -1.50
CA GLY A 170 -7.84 4.85 -2.51
C GLY A 170 -9.29 5.09 -2.97
N ARG A 171 -10.21 5.44 -2.05
CA ARG A 171 -11.58 5.85 -2.42
C ARG A 171 -11.59 7.12 -3.25
N TYR A 172 -10.78 8.11 -2.88
CA TYR A 172 -10.61 9.35 -3.62
C TYR A 172 -10.14 9.08 -5.05
N PHE A 173 -9.05 8.33 -5.22
CA PHE A 173 -8.52 7.97 -6.54
C PHE A 173 -9.56 7.23 -7.40
N ASN A 174 -10.21 6.24 -6.83
CA ASN A 174 -11.21 5.44 -7.54
C ASN A 174 -12.40 6.29 -8.02
N ALA A 175 -12.87 7.22 -7.20
CA ALA A 175 -14.02 8.07 -7.52
C ALA A 175 -13.64 9.19 -8.51
N VAL A 176 -12.60 9.98 -8.21
CA VAL A 176 -12.24 11.18 -8.96
C VAL A 176 -11.66 10.82 -10.33
N HIS A 177 -10.80 9.82 -10.40
CA HIS A 177 -10.17 9.37 -11.64
C HIS A 177 -10.94 8.26 -12.35
N LYS A 178 -12.14 7.91 -11.85
CA LYS A 178 -13.09 6.96 -12.48
C LYS A 178 -12.44 5.61 -12.79
N LEU A 179 -11.64 5.09 -11.86
CA LEU A 179 -10.91 3.84 -12.05
C LEU A 179 -11.82 2.61 -12.15
N LYS A 180 -13.10 2.75 -11.76
CA LYS A 180 -14.15 1.70 -11.86
C LYS A 180 -13.84 0.42 -11.10
N CYS A 181 -12.92 0.47 -10.13
CA CYS A 181 -12.57 -0.67 -9.31
C CYS A 181 -13.65 -0.93 -8.26
N ARG A 182 -13.98 -2.20 -8.03
CA ARG A 182 -14.77 -2.59 -6.85
C ARG A 182 -13.88 -2.53 -5.62
N LEU A 183 -13.83 -1.38 -4.96
CA LEU A 183 -13.00 -1.13 -3.79
C LEU A 183 -13.77 -1.38 -2.49
N ILE A 184 -13.20 -2.22 -1.61
CA ILE A 184 -13.66 -2.46 -0.24
C ILE A 184 -12.55 -2.01 0.70
N VAL A 185 -12.86 -1.15 1.66
CA VAL A 185 -11.92 -0.73 2.70
C VAL A 185 -12.34 -1.34 4.01
N ILE A 186 -11.45 -2.13 4.62
CA ILE A 186 -11.62 -2.67 5.97
C ILE A 186 -11.11 -1.61 6.96
N PRO A 187 -11.99 -0.98 7.74
CA PRO A 187 -11.61 0.10 8.61
C PRO A 187 -10.79 -0.38 9.80
N MET A 188 -9.97 0.50 10.33
CA MET A 188 -9.25 0.28 11.59
C MET A 188 -10.21 0.39 12.79
N ALA A 189 -10.19 -0.61 13.66
CA ALA A 189 -10.96 -0.56 14.91
C ALA A 189 -10.35 0.47 15.87
N GLY A 190 -11.19 1.39 16.37
CA GLY A 190 -10.79 2.38 17.38
C GLY A 190 -9.96 3.57 16.86
N TYR A 191 -9.57 3.59 15.61
CA TYR A 191 -8.84 4.72 15.02
C TYR A 191 -9.72 5.96 14.89
N ARG A 192 -9.15 7.09 15.22
CA ARG A 192 -9.73 8.43 14.97
C ARG A 192 -8.73 9.26 14.19
N ARG A 193 -9.21 10.04 13.23
CA ARG A 193 -8.40 10.91 12.36
C ARG A 193 -7.47 11.87 13.11
N SER A 194 -7.85 12.28 14.33
CA SER A 194 -7.05 13.14 15.20
C SER A 194 -5.89 12.45 15.91
N MET A 195 -5.80 11.10 15.85
CA MET A 195 -4.72 10.36 16.51
C MET A 195 -3.39 10.57 15.79
N THR A 196 -2.34 10.85 16.57
CA THR A 196 -0.96 10.64 16.13
C THR A 196 -0.67 9.14 16.06
N TYR A 197 0.40 8.74 15.37
CA TYR A 197 0.72 7.32 15.25
C TYR A 197 0.92 6.63 16.60
N ASP A 198 1.63 7.29 17.53
CA ASP A 198 1.88 6.76 18.88
C ASP A 198 0.58 6.49 19.66
N GLN A 199 -0.44 7.31 19.47
CA GLN A 199 -1.75 7.14 20.11
C GLN A 199 -2.52 5.93 19.58
N THR A 200 -2.11 5.34 18.46
CA THR A 200 -2.73 4.12 17.93
C THR A 200 -2.30 2.86 18.69
N GLY A 201 -1.23 2.93 19.46
CA GLY A 201 -0.64 1.78 20.15
C GLY A 201 0.03 0.75 19.21
N LEU A 202 0.17 1.06 17.92
CA LEU A 202 0.84 0.21 16.96
C LEU A 202 2.36 0.42 17.01
N ASN A 203 3.12 -0.66 16.90
CA ASN A 203 4.56 -0.59 16.74
C ASN A 203 4.89 -0.05 15.34
N TRP A 204 5.80 0.93 15.27
CA TRP A 204 6.33 1.39 14.00
C TRP A 204 7.24 0.32 13.39
N ILE A 205 6.96 -0.02 12.15
CA ILE A 205 7.82 -0.87 11.32
C ILE A 205 8.23 0.00 10.14
N GLY A 206 9.53 0.30 10.03
CA GLY A 206 10.05 1.17 8.97
C GLY A 206 9.62 0.67 7.59
N PRO A 207 8.89 1.50 6.81
CA PRO A 207 8.45 1.10 5.47
C PRO A 207 9.60 1.05 4.46
N SER A 208 10.71 1.71 4.76
CA SER A 208 11.97 1.63 4.01
C SER A 208 13.16 1.84 4.94
N PRO A 209 14.41 1.53 4.50
CA PRO A 209 15.62 1.78 5.27
C PRO A 209 15.74 3.25 5.72
N ASN A 210 15.27 4.19 4.90
CA ASN A 210 15.37 5.63 5.16
C ASN A 210 14.26 6.19 6.06
N ILE A 211 13.26 5.38 6.44
CA ILE A 211 12.15 5.77 7.32
C ILE A 211 12.08 4.85 8.55
N PRO A 212 13.12 4.80 9.38
CA PRO A 212 13.19 3.88 10.52
C PRO A 212 12.27 4.24 11.69
N SER A 213 11.72 5.45 11.73
CA SER A 213 10.87 5.93 12.83
C SER A 213 9.72 6.82 12.34
N VAL A 214 8.72 7.05 13.18
CA VAL A 214 7.64 8.03 12.92
C VAL A 214 8.24 9.44 12.73
N ASN A 215 9.25 9.80 13.50
CA ASN A 215 9.93 11.09 13.35
C ASN A 215 10.60 11.23 11.99
N SER A 216 11.22 10.17 11.45
CA SER A 216 11.76 10.22 10.07
C SER A 216 10.67 10.38 9.02
N ALA A 217 9.47 9.80 9.21
CA ALA A 217 8.33 10.04 8.32
C ALA A 217 7.88 11.52 8.36
N ILE A 218 7.83 12.12 9.55
CA ILE A 218 7.52 13.56 9.72
C ILE A 218 8.58 14.43 9.04
N CYS A 219 9.86 14.15 9.26
CA CYS A 219 10.95 14.87 8.61
C CYS A 219 10.90 14.71 7.08
N PHE A 220 10.62 13.50 6.57
CA PHE A 220 10.49 13.24 5.14
C PHE A 220 9.38 14.08 4.48
N ALA A 221 8.27 14.30 5.17
CA ALA A 221 7.20 15.16 4.65
C ALA A 221 7.68 16.59 4.38
N ALA A 222 8.59 17.12 5.21
CA ALA A 222 9.18 18.45 5.04
C ALA A 222 10.38 18.45 4.06
N THR A 223 11.26 17.44 4.10
CA THR A 223 12.58 17.48 3.47
C THR A 223 12.74 16.53 2.28
N GLY A 224 11.83 15.60 2.04
CA GLY A 224 11.97 14.55 1.03
C GLY A 224 12.11 15.03 -0.43
N THR A 225 11.92 16.34 -0.71
CA THR A 225 12.24 16.96 -2.01
C THR A 225 13.67 17.48 -2.06
N ILE A 226 14.34 17.67 -0.93
CA ILE A 226 15.70 18.23 -0.88
C ILE A 226 16.72 17.18 -1.32
N GLY A 227 16.49 15.90 -1.00
CA GLY A 227 17.37 14.80 -1.39
C GLY A 227 17.42 14.50 -2.89
N THR A 228 16.53 15.11 -3.67
CA THR A 228 16.52 14.99 -5.15
C THR A 228 17.26 16.13 -5.84
N LEU A 229 17.83 17.06 -5.09
CA LEU A 229 18.57 18.23 -5.60
C LEU A 229 20.10 18.04 -5.56
N GLY A 230 20.57 16.85 -5.20
CA GLY A 230 22.00 16.50 -5.14
C GLY A 230 22.54 15.93 -6.42
#